data_d08b369bd453db71aa94f5dd0bbfc60b
#
_entry.id   d08b369bd453db71aa94f5dd0bbfc60b
#
_cell.length_a   1.000
_cell.length_b   1.000
_cell.length_c   1.000
_cell.angle_alpha   90.00
_cell.angle_beta   90.00
_cell.angle_gamma   90.00
#
_symmetry.space_group_name_H-M   'P 1'
#
loop_
_entity.id
_entity.type
_entity.pdbx_description
1 polymer ?
#
loop_
_entity_poly.entity_id
_entity_poly.type
_entity_poly.pdbx_seq_one_letter_code
_entity_poly.pdbx_strand_id
1 'polypeptide(L)'
;MKKIGNVLMIVGAMFIVLVVGLNIYSEYKYNSLMDGYVRPSDGNIMDEDEDEDEMIFSDTIGVLEISSINLKNPILDGIGTDVLRKAVGRFTQSSAIGSTGTTTLIGHNKYILNQPFKRLDEVEIGEEVKIYVEDNEYNYIVREIYTVLPSDTGVLAPRGGDYPALILITCTDNAEERYVVECELMNPNDELLEDVYENFYDIDDEVNEDL
;
A
#
# COMPACT_ATOMS: atom_id res chain seq x y z
N MET A 1 -45.04 16.94 19.39
CA MET A 1 -44.23 15.81 18.99
C MET A 1 -43.65 15.93 17.56
N LYS A 2 -44.40 16.35 16.52
CA LYS A 2 -43.89 16.51 15.15
C LYS A 2 -42.69 17.49 15.00
N LYS A 3 -42.63 18.57 15.76
CA LYS A 3 -41.54 19.56 15.72
C LYS A 3 -40.20 19.03 16.26
N ILE A 4 -40.24 18.18 17.28
CA ILE A 4 -39.04 17.55 17.86
C ILE A 4 -38.44 16.52 16.90
N GLY A 5 -39.25 15.73 16.21
CA GLY A 5 -38.79 14.78 15.19
C GLY A 5 -38.11 15.46 14.01
N ASN A 6 -38.65 16.61 13.55
CA ASN A 6 -38.02 17.38 12.47
C ASN A 6 -36.66 17.96 12.88
N VAL A 7 -36.54 18.46 14.11
CA VAL A 7 -35.28 18.99 14.63
C VAL A 7 -34.22 17.89 14.73
N LEU A 8 -34.61 16.70 15.24
CA LEU A 8 -33.73 15.55 15.35
C LEU A 8 -33.22 15.07 13.98
N MET A 9 -34.11 15.07 12.98
CA MET A 9 -33.76 14.68 11.60
C MET A 9 -32.78 15.66 10.96
N ILE A 10 -32.96 16.99 11.19
CA ILE A 10 -32.05 18.02 10.68
C ILE A 10 -30.68 17.90 11.34
N VAL A 11 -30.61 17.68 12.66
CA VAL A 11 -29.37 17.50 13.40
C VAL A 11 -28.65 16.23 12.93
N GLY A 12 -29.35 15.12 12.71
CA GLY A 12 -28.78 13.89 12.17
C GLY A 12 -28.21 14.06 10.76
N ALA A 13 -28.95 14.74 9.87
CA ALA A 13 -28.49 15.04 8.52
C ALA A 13 -27.26 15.96 8.53
N MET A 14 -27.23 16.97 9.40
CA MET A 14 -26.07 17.85 9.55
C MET A 14 -24.84 17.11 10.05
N PHE A 15 -25.01 16.14 10.96
CA PHE A 15 -23.92 15.32 11.45
C PHE A 15 -23.35 14.41 10.35
N ILE A 16 -24.21 13.81 9.53
CA ILE A 16 -23.77 12.99 8.37
C ILE A 16 -22.98 13.85 7.38
N VAL A 17 -23.47 15.04 7.03
CA VAL A 17 -22.77 15.96 6.12
C VAL A 17 -21.40 16.36 6.68
N LEU A 18 -21.31 16.60 7.99
CA LEU A 18 -20.05 16.93 8.66
C LEU A 18 -19.05 15.77 8.60
N VAL A 19 -19.48 14.55 8.91
CA VAL A 19 -18.61 13.36 8.86
C VAL A 19 -18.13 13.07 7.44
N VAL A 20 -19.04 13.13 6.45
CA VAL A 20 -18.68 12.95 5.04
C VAL A 20 -17.74 14.06 4.57
N GLY A 21 -18.01 15.31 4.96
CA GLY A 21 -17.15 16.45 4.62
C GLY A 21 -15.73 16.32 5.19
N LEU A 22 -15.60 15.87 6.44
CA LEU A 22 -14.29 15.62 7.07
C LEU A 22 -13.53 14.48 6.36
N ASN A 23 -14.21 13.40 5.97
CA ASN A 23 -13.59 12.31 5.22
C ASN A 23 -13.07 12.78 3.85
N ILE A 24 -13.90 13.51 3.08
CA ILE A 24 -13.50 14.04 1.76
C ILE A 24 -12.35 15.04 1.91
N TYR A 25 -12.39 15.89 2.95
CA TYR A 25 -11.33 16.88 3.21
C TYR A 25 -10.00 16.20 3.58
N SER A 26 -10.03 15.16 4.41
CA SER A 26 -8.81 14.41 4.77
C SER A 26 -8.19 13.71 3.56
N GLU A 27 -9.02 13.10 2.71
CA GLU A 27 -8.57 12.43 1.48
C GLU A 27 -8.00 13.44 0.45
N TYR A 28 -8.65 14.59 0.29
CA TYR A 28 -8.17 15.67 -0.57
C TYR A 28 -6.82 16.25 -0.08
N LYS A 29 -6.71 16.54 1.23
CA LYS A 29 -5.48 17.06 1.82
C LYS A 29 -4.34 16.05 1.67
N TYR A 30 -4.60 14.77 1.94
CA TYR A 30 -3.64 13.69 1.81
C TYR A 30 -3.11 13.54 0.36
N ASN A 31 -4.00 13.50 -0.62
CA ASN A 31 -3.60 13.40 -2.04
C ASN A 31 -2.81 14.63 -2.51
N SER A 32 -3.20 15.82 -2.06
CA SER A 32 -2.46 17.07 -2.38
C SER A 32 -1.05 17.08 -1.83
N LEU A 33 -0.84 16.52 -0.64
CA LEU A 33 0.48 16.38 -0.03
C LEU A 33 1.33 15.35 -0.80
N MET A 34 0.75 14.23 -1.22
CA MET A 34 1.44 13.20 -2.00
C MET A 34 1.86 13.69 -3.39
N ASP A 35 1.05 14.51 -4.05
CA ASP A 35 1.40 15.13 -5.35
C ASP A 35 2.60 16.09 -5.22
N GLY A 36 2.77 16.73 -4.08
CA GLY A 36 3.94 17.56 -3.76
C GLY A 36 5.22 16.74 -3.59
N TYR A 37 5.14 15.53 -3.03
CA TYR A 37 6.28 14.64 -2.83
C TYR A 37 6.86 14.08 -4.14
N VAL A 38 6.03 13.81 -5.13
CA VAL A 38 6.45 13.27 -6.45
C VAL A 38 7.15 14.32 -7.33
N ARG A 39 7.23 15.59 -6.89
CA ARG A 39 7.90 16.67 -7.65
C ARG A 39 8.94 17.42 -6.81
N PRO A 40 10.15 16.88 -6.63
CA PRO A 40 11.20 17.60 -5.89
C PRO A 40 11.87 18.75 -6.68
N SER A 41 11.42 19.10 -7.88
CA SER A 41 12.22 19.95 -8.80
C SER A 41 11.97 21.46 -8.75
N ASP A 42 11.08 21.97 -7.90
CA ASP A 42 10.90 23.43 -7.76
C ASP A 42 11.15 23.87 -6.31
N GLY A 43 12.42 24.26 -6.08
CA GLY A 43 12.87 24.84 -4.82
C GLY A 43 12.16 26.14 -4.49
N ASN A 44 11.11 26.07 -3.73
CA ASN A 44 10.59 27.19 -2.96
C ASN A 44 9.73 26.66 -1.81
N ILE A 45 10.36 26.45 -0.66
CA ILE A 45 9.65 26.18 0.59
C ILE A 45 10.29 27.03 1.67
N MET A 46 9.49 27.88 2.30
CA MET A 46 9.60 28.29 3.69
C MET A 46 8.31 28.99 4.05
N ASP A 47 7.41 28.29 4.73
CA ASP A 47 6.49 28.89 5.68
C ASP A 47 6.53 28.04 6.95
N GLU A 48 6.91 28.72 8.05
CA GLU A 48 7.19 28.18 9.36
C GLU A 48 5.89 28.00 10.12
N ASP A 49 5.25 26.81 10.00
CA ASP A 49 4.35 26.27 11.00
C ASP A 49 4.59 24.76 11.05
N GLU A 50 5.32 24.30 12.08
CA GLU A 50 5.66 22.89 12.33
C GLU A 50 4.39 22.07 12.67
N ASP A 51 3.60 21.72 11.65
CA ASP A 51 2.51 20.79 11.76
C ASP A 51 3.03 19.33 11.73
N GLU A 52 2.35 18.41 12.42
CA GLU A 52 2.67 16.97 12.45
C GLU A 52 2.80 16.36 11.04
N ASP A 53 2.18 16.97 10.03
CA ASP A 53 2.22 16.57 8.64
C ASP A 53 3.61 16.81 8.00
N GLU A 54 4.33 17.89 8.36
CA GLU A 54 5.66 18.23 7.83
C GLU A 54 6.73 17.25 8.32
N MET A 55 6.59 16.73 9.56
CA MET A 55 7.49 15.72 10.11
C MET A 55 7.36 14.35 9.41
N ILE A 56 6.19 14.03 8.85
CA ILE A 56 6.01 12.79 8.07
C ILE A 56 6.83 12.84 6.77
N PHE A 57 6.92 14.00 6.13
CA PHE A 57 7.65 14.14 4.87
C PHE A 57 9.16 14.06 5.04
N SER A 58 9.71 14.55 6.15
CA SER A 58 11.16 14.47 6.42
C SER A 58 11.66 13.04 6.60
N ASP A 59 10.81 12.14 7.08
CA ASP A 59 11.16 10.76 7.41
C ASP A 59 10.69 9.75 6.35
N THR A 60 10.02 10.22 5.28
CA THR A 60 9.51 9.37 4.19
C THR A 60 10.66 8.84 3.35
N ILE A 61 10.76 7.52 3.25
CA ILE A 61 11.76 6.81 2.43
C ILE A 61 11.27 6.44 1.03
N GLY A 62 10.00 6.68 0.74
CA GLY A 62 9.37 6.42 -0.55
C GLY A 62 7.85 6.55 -0.50
N VAL A 63 7.21 6.41 -1.65
CA VAL A 63 5.74 6.41 -1.79
C VAL A 63 5.32 5.15 -2.50
N LEU A 64 4.40 4.39 -1.88
CA LEU A 64 3.74 3.22 -2.46
C LEU A 64 2.49 3.65 -3.21
N GLU A 65 2.31 3.17 -4.44
CA GLU A 65 1.12 3.37 -5.24
C GLU A 65 0.62 2.03 -5.81
N ILE A 66 -0.69 1.75 -5.64
CA ILE A 66 -1.41 0.63 -6.28
C ILE A 66 -2.68 1.21 -6.87
N SER A 67 -2.67 1.43 -8.18
CA SER A 67 -3.73 2.18 -8.87
C SER A 67 -5.07 1.42 -8.87
N SER A 68 -5.07 0.09 -8.96
CA SER A 68 -6.29 -0.75 -8.97
C SER A 68 -7.16 -0.56 -7.73
N ILE A 69 -6.54 -0.33 -6.58
CA ILE A 69 -7.23 -0.11 -5.31
C ILE A 69 -7.23 1.37 -4.87
N ASN A 70 -6.78 2.28 -5.73
CA ASN A 70 -6.63 3.71 -5.44
C ASN A 70 -5.82 3.98 -4.16
N LEU A 71 -4.73 3.22 -4.00
CA LEU A 71 -3.79 3.40 -2.89
C LEU A 71 -2.62 4.27 -3.32
N LYS A 72 -2.33 5.31 -2.54
CA LYS A 72 -1.08 6.06 -2.59
C LYS A 72 -0.72 6.44 -1.16
N ASN A 73 0.40 5.96 -0.63
CA ASN A 73 0.74 6.11 0.79
C ASN A 73 2.24 6.26 0.99
N PRO A 74 2.71 7.17 1.87
CA PRO A 74 4.11 7.28 2.22
C PRO A 74 4.62 5.99 2.87
N ILE A 75 5.90 5.71 2.66
CA ILE A 75 6.62 4.62 3.30
C ILE A 75 7.59 5.22 4.30
N LEU A 76 7.52 4.79 5.55
CA LEU A 76 8.47 5.13 6.61
C LEU A 76 9.29 3.91 7.03
N ASP A 77 10.46 4.14 7.59
CA ASP A 77 11.26 3.07 8.17
C ASP A 77 10.72 2.63 9.53
N GLY A 78 10.59 1.32 9.72
CA GLY A 78 10.07 0.73 10.94
C GLY A 78 8.62 0.24 10.83
N ILE A 79 8.23 -0.56 11.81
CA ILE A 79 6.88 -1.13 11.95
C ILE A 79 6.29 -0.87 13.33
N GLY A 80 6.82 0.11 14.04
CA GLY A 80 6.31 0.56 15.33
C GLY A 80 4.91 1.17 15.21
N THR A 81 4.21 1.26 16.32
CA THR A 81 2.83 1.80 16.35
C THR A 81 2.78 3.27 15.91
N ASP A 82 3.81 4.02 16.16
CA ASP A 82 4.00 5.42 15.76
C ASP A 82 4.12 5.56 14.23
N VAL A 83 4.82 4.64 13.56
CA VAL A 83 4.95 4.56 12.10
C VAL A 83 3.64 4.11 11.46
N LEU A 84 3.11 2.96 11.89
CA LEU A 84 1.93 2.35 11.25
C LEU A 84 0.63 3.16 11.45
N ARG A 85 0.60 4.09 12.38
CA ARG A 85 -0.50 5.06 12.53
C ARG A 85 -0.51 6.11 11.42
N LYS A 86 0.62 6.39 10.81
CA LYS A 86 0.84 7.50 9.87
C LYS A 86 1.00 7.01 8.43
N ALA A 87 1.65 5.87 8.23
CA ALA A 87 2.12 5.43 6.92
C ALA A 87 2.18 3.91 6.79
N VAL A 88 2.58 3.43 5.62
CA VAL A 88 3.10 2.08 5.43
C VAL A 88 4.49 2.00 6.04
N GLY A 89 4.76 0.96 6.82
CA GLY A 89 6.05 0.75 7.46
C GLY A 89 6.92 -0.26 6.70
N ARG A 90 8.19 0.07 6.45
CA ARG A 90 9.16 -0.90 5.97
C ARG A 90 9.73 -1.70 7.15
N PHE A 91 9.74 -3.01 7.06
CA PHE A 91 10.44 -3.86 8.03
C PHE A 91 11.95 -3.63 7.92
N THR A 92 12.55 -3.08 8.97
CA THR A 92 13.94 -2.59 8.94
C THR A 92 15.00 -3.67 8.69
N GLN A 93 14.66 -4.96 8.95
CA GLN A 93 15.53 -6.09 8.66
C GLN A 93 15.37 -6.65 7.24
N SER A 94 14.40 -6.12 6.47
CA SER A 94 14.24 -6.42 5.06
C SER A 94 15.21 -5.60 4.21
N SER A 95 15.34 -5.96 2.94
CA SER A 95 16.18 -5.23 1.98
C SER A 95 15.68 -3.79 1.75
N ALA A 96 16.55 -2.92 1.29
CA ALA A 96 16.15 -1.59 0.84
C ALA A 96 15.30 -1.70 -0.45
N ILE A 97 14.42 -0.72 -0.67
CA ILE A 97 13.56 -0.68 -1.86
C ILE A 97 14.43 -0.70 -3.13
N GLY A 98 14.06 -1.55 -4.08
CA GLY A 98 14.76 -1.70 -5.35
C GLY A 98 16.11 -2.43 -5.28
N SER A 99 16.58 -2.85 -4.10
CA SER A 99 17.81 -3.62 -3.96
C SER A 99 17.54 -5.13 -4.03
N THR A 100 18.58 -5.90 -4.34
CA THR A 100 18.53 -7.38 -4.33
C THR A 100 18.02 -7.91 -2.98
N GLY A 101 17.19 -8.93 -3.03
CA GLY A 101 16.51 -9.51 -1.89
C GLY A 101 15.08 -9.03 -1.72
N THR A 102 14.50 -9.17 -0.54
CA THR A 102 13.08 -8.89 -0.31
C THR A 102 12.90 -7.64 0.53
N THR A 103 12.16 -6.66 0.00
CA THR A 103 11.63 -5.53 0.76
C THR A 103 10.27 -5.92 1.33
N THR A 104 10.05 -5.74 2.63
CA THR A 104 8.77 -6.06 3.28
C THR A 104 8.11 -4.79 3.80
N LEU A 105 6.89 -4.52 3.32
CA LEU A 105 6.06 -3.39 3.71
C LEU A 105 4.84 -3.88 4.48
N ILE A 106 4.54 -3.22 5.59
CA ILE A 106 3.44 -3.58 6.49
C ILE A 106 2.52 -2.37 6.66
N GLY A 107 1.22 -2.61 6.55
CA GLY A 107 0.19 -1.58 6.72
C GLY A 107 -1.05 -2.11 7.43
N HIS A 108 -1.83 -1.22 8.03
CA HIS A 108 -3.11 -1.58 8.63
C HIS A 108 -4.22 -1.73 7.58
N ASN A 109 -5.10 -2.73 7.76
CA ASN A 109 -6.36 -2.81 7.01
C ASN A 109 -7.53 -2.16 7.76
N LYS A 110 -7.51 -2.19 9.11
CA LYS A 110 -8.59 -1.68 9.97
C LYS A 110 -8.03 -0.87 11.15
N TYR A 111 -7.57 0.34 10.88
CA TYR A 111 -7.20 1.30 11.92
C TYR A 111 -7.98 2.61 11.72
N ILE A 112 -8.40 3.26 12.80
CA ILE A 112 -9.33 4.41 12.72
C ILE A 112 -8.77 5.59 11.94
N LEU A 113 -7.46 5.81 11.99
CA LEU A 113 -6.81 7.00 11.42
C LEU A 113 -6.08 6.75 10.10
N ASN A 114 -5.53 5.54 9.90
CA ASN A 114 -4.80 5.18 8.70
C ASN A 114 -5.01 3.70 8.36
N GLN A 115 -5.51 3.43 7.17
CA GLN A 115 -5.84 2.09 6.68
C GLN A 115 -5.30 1.89 5.25
N PRO A 116 -3.97 2.01 5.05
CA PRO A 116 -3.42 1.97 3.70
C PRO A 116 -3.74 0.65 2.99
N PHE A 117 -3.78 -0.47 3.72
CA PHE A 117 -4.04 -1.79 3.15
C PHE A 117 -5.48 -2.29 3.38
N LYS A 118 -6.45 -1.36 3.52
CA LYS A 118 -7.87 -1.70 3.67
C LYS A 118 -8.43 -2.53 2.51
N ARG A 119 -7.93 -2.27 1.31
CA ARG A 119 -8.40 -2.89 0.06
C ARG A 119 -7.32 -3.78 -0.58
N LEU A 120 -6.29 -4.18 0.19
CA LEU A 120 -5.20 -5.01 -0.34
C LEU A 120 -5.70 -6.39 -0.80
N ASP A 121 -6.81 -6.87 -0.25
CA ASP A 121 -7.48 -8.11 -0.62
C ASP A 121 -8.26 -8.03 -1.95
N GLU A 122 -8.35 -6.82 -2.55
CA GLU A 122 -8.93 -6.62 -3.88
C GLU A 122 -7.86 -6.66 -4.99
N VAL A 123 -6.57 -6.72 -4.63
CA VAL A 123 -5.46 -6.79 -5.58
C VAL A 123 -5.41 -8.18 -6.21
N GLU A 124 -5.17 -8.25 -7.51
CA GLU A 124 -5.11 -9.49 -8.29
C GLU A 124 -3.67 -9.80 -8.76
N ILE A 125 -3.40 -11.08 -9.05
CA ILE A 125 -2.14 -11.50 -9.66
C ILE A 125 -2.00 -10.83 -11.04
N GLY A 126 -0.81 -10.30 -11.34
CA GLY A 126 -0.53 -9.57 -12.57
C GLY A 126 -0.71 -8.06 -12.47
N GLU A 127 -1.28 -7.54 -11.38
CA GLU A 127 -1.39 -6.10 -11.19
C GLU A 127 -0.06 -5.44 -10.86
N GLU A 128 0.03 -4.15 -11.19
CA GLU A 128 1.22 -3.33 -10.99
C GLU A 128 1.20 -2.66 -9.62
N VAL A 129 2.35 -2.73 -8.94
CA VAL A 129 2.65 -2.03 -7.69
C VAL A 129 3.84 -1.12 -7.91
N LYS A 130 3.70 0.18 -7.70
CA LYS A 130 4.76 1.17 -7.89
C LYS A 130 5.31 1.66 -6.57
N ILE A 131 6.61 1.85 -6.52
CA ILE A 131 7.27 2.54 -5.41
C ILE A 131 8.16 3.64 -5.99
N TYR A 132 7.95 4.86 -5.51
CA TYR A 132 8.77 6.02 -5.84
C TYR A 132 9.74 6.28 -4.70
N VAL A 133 11.04 6.37 -5.01
CA VAL A 133 12.11 6.72 -4.05
C VAL A 133 12.97 7.79 -4.70
N GLU A 134 12.94 8.99 -4.20
CA GLU A 134 13.58 10.15 -4.82
C GLU A 134 13.17 10.28 -6.30
N ASP A 135 14.13 10.25 -7.22
CA ASP A 135 13.89 10.33 -8.68
C ASP A 135 13.71 8.95 -9.36
N ASN A 136 13.67 7.87 -8.58
CA ASN A 136 13.56 6.52 -9.11
C ASN A 136 12.13 5.98 -8.95
N GLU A 137 11.64 5.32 -10.01
CA GLU A 137 10.40 4.55 -10.01
C GLU A 137 10.72 3.06 -10.10
N TYR A 138 10.19 2.29 -9.15
CA TYR A 138 10.30 0.84 -9.10
C TYR A 138 8.94 0.23 -9.37
N ASN A 139 8.82 -0.48 -10.49
CA ASN A 139 7.59 -1.15 -10.91
C ASN A 139 7.67 -2.63 -10.57
N TYR A 140 6.74 -3.10 -9.74
CA TYR A 140 6.62 -4.50 -9.35
C TYR A 140 5.34 -5.08 -9.93
N ILE A 141 5.34 -6.39 -10.21
CA ILE A 141 4.16 -7.16 -10.61
C ILE A 141 3.80 -8.14 -9.50
N VAL A 142 2.53 -8.22 -9.16
CA VAL A 142 1.98 -9.19 -8.21
C VAL A 142 2.11 -10.60 -8.80
N ARG A 143 2.78 -11.50 -8.06
CA ARG A 143 3.03 -12.89 -8.48
C ARG A 143 2.27 -13.92 -7.67
N GLU A 144 2.11 -13.68 -6.38
CA GLU A 144 1.48 -14.63 -5.48
C GLU A 144 0.69 -13.89 -4.38
N ILE A 145 -0.46 -14.46 -3.99
CA ILE A 145 -1.32 -13.94 -2.94
C ILE A 145 -1.74 -15.11 -2.05
N TYR A 146 -1.52 -14.98 -0.74
CA TYR A 146 -1.86 -16.05 0.21
C TYR A 146 -2.07 -15.50 1.63
N THR A 147 -2.49 -16.37 2.56
CA THR A 147 -2.59 -16.03 3.99
C THR A 147 -1.66 -16.89 4.82
N VAL A 148 -1.18 -16.33 5.93
CA VAL A 148 -0.35 -17.04 6.91
C VAL A 148 -0.82 -16.72 8.32
N LEU A 149 -0.50 -17.61 9.28
CA LEU A 149 -0.76 -17.34 10.68
C LEU A 149 0.15 -16.23 11.21
N PRO A 150 -0.28 -15.44 12.20
CA PRO A 150 0.57 -14.40 12.83
C PRO A 150 1.86 -14.94 13.46
N SER A 151 1.91 -16.22 13.80
CA SER A 151 3.08 -16.90 14.32
C SER A 151 4.10 -17.29 13.24
N ASP A 152 3.69 -17.30 11.97
CA ASP A 152 4.58 -17.59 10.84
C ASP A 152 5.36 -16.33 10.47
N THR A 153 6.47 -16.13 11.16
CA THR A 153 7.39 -15.01 10.91
C THR A 153 8.34 -15.28 9.75
N GLY A 154 8.33 -16.46 9.17
CA GLY A 154 9.14 -16.82 8.01
C GLY A 154 8.84 -15.94 6.78
N VAL A 155 7.62 -15.45 6.67
CA VAL A 155 7.19 -14.50 5.61
C VAL A 155 7.93 -13.16 5.67
N LEU A 156 8.45 -12.77 6.83
CA LEU A 156 9.24 -11.53 7.02
C LEU A 156 10.72 -11.73 6.67
N ALA A 157 11.19 -12.98 6.61
CA ALA A 157 12.58 -13.25 6.34
C ALA A 157 12.94 -12.88 4.90
N PRO A 158 14.11 -12.23 4.69
CA PRO A 158 14.59 -11.98 3.34
C PRO A 158 14.68 -13.32 2.61
N ARG A 159 13.87 -13.52 1.59
CA ARG A 159 14.05 -14.70 0.74
C ARG A 159 15.31 -14.46 -0.08
N GLY A 160 16.27 -15.38 0.04
CA GLY A 160 17.49 -15.34 -0.75
C GLY A 160 17.13 -15.53 -2.21
N GLY A 161 17.28 -14.48 -2.99
CA GLY A 161 17.12 -14.48 -4.44
C GLY A 161 18.01 -13.40 -5.02
N ASP A 162 18.43 -13.58 -6.26
CA ASP A 162 19.23 -12.61 -7.00
C ASP A 162 18.40 -11.44 -7.54
N TYR A 163 17.08 -11.44 -7.28
CA TYR A 163 16.14 -10.45 -7.78
C TYR A 163 15.52 -9.63 -6.64
N PRO A 164 15.27 -8.33 -6.88
CA PRO A 164 14.49 -7.52 -5.97
C PRO A 164 13.04 -8.02 -5.91
N ALA A 165 12.57 -8.35 -4.70
CA ALA A 165 11.21 -8.75 -4.43
C ALA A 165 10.56 -7.77 -3.44
N LEU A 166 9.23 -7.67 -3.50
CA LEU A 166 8.43 -6.85 -2.59
C LEU A 166 7.35 -7.73 -1.96
N ILE A 167 7.21 -7.64 -0.65
CA ILE A 167 6.13 -8.28 0.10
C ILE A 167 5.28 -7.20 0.78
N LEU A 168 3.97 -7.22 0.53
CA LEU A 168 3.00 -6.39 1.23
C LEU A 168 2.24 -7.25 2.22
N ILE A 169 2.14 -6.81 3.47
CA ILE A 169 1.51 -7.58 4.56
C ILE A 169 0.49 -6.72 5.30
N THR A 170 -0.68 -7.29 5.50
CA THR A 170 -1.71 -6.71 6.38
C THR A 170 -2.40 -7.80 7.23
N CYS A 171 -3.28 -7.40 8.12
CA CYS A 171 -4.17 -8.32 8.82
C CYS A 171 -5.35 -8.69 7.93
N THR A 172 -5.87 -9.92 8.05
CA THR A 172 -7.19 -10.27 7.52
C THR A 172 -8.28 -9.55 8.32
N ASP A 173 -9.49 -9.55 7.81
CA ASP A 173 -10.64 -8.83 8.39
C ASP A 173 -10.95 -9.19 9.84
N ASN A 174 -10.78 -10.45 10.20
CA ASN A 174 -10.95 -10.98 11.56
C ASN A 174 -9.65 -10.91 12.39
N ALA A 175 -8.53 -10.45 11.79
CA ALA A 175 -7.19 -10.38 12.38
C ALA A 175 -6.60 -11.75 12.84
N GLU A 176 -7.19 -12.87 12.41
CA GLU A 176 -6.69 -14.21 12.74
C GLU A 176 -5.49 -14.60 11.90
N GLU A 177 -5.39 -14.05 10.68
CA GLU A 177 -4.31 -14.34 9.74
C GLU A 177 -3.67 -13.03 9.24
N ARG A 178 -2.59 -13.18 8.47
CA ARG A 178 -1.95 -12.12 7.69
C ARG A 178 -2.20 -12.38 6.22
N TYR A 179 -2.69 -11.37 5.53
CA TYR A 179 -2.81 -11.35 4.09
C TYR A 179 -1.51 -10.88 3.48
N VAL A 180 -0.97 -11.65 2.56
CA VAL A 180 0.35 -11.45 1.96
C VAL A 180 0.21 -11.33 0.46
N VAL A 181 0.80 -10.29 -0.12
CA VAL A 181 0.93 -10.09 -1.56
C VAL A 181 2.42 -10.05 -1.88
N GLU A 182 2.88 -10.98 -2.70
CA GLU A 182 4.25 -11.05 -3.19
C GLU A 182 4.35 -10.48 -4.59
N CYS A 183 5.34 -9.61 -4.78
CA CYS A 183 5.59 -8.94 -6.03
C CYS A 183 7.05 -9.09 -6.43
N GLU A 184 7.30 -9.11 -7.73
CA GLU A 184 8.62 -9.17 -8.35
C GLU A 184 8.88 -7.86 -9.11
N LEU A 185 10.10 -7.32 -9.00
CA LEU A 185 10.48 -6.11 -9.73
C LEU A 185 10.51 -6.38 -11.22
N MET A 186 9.82 -5.56 -11.99
CA MET A 186 9.87 -5.60 -13.45
C MET A 186 11.27 -5.18 -13.90
N ASN A 187 11.89 -6.02 -14.71
CA ASN A 187 13.11 -5.62 -15.41
C ASN A 187 12.73 -4.72 -16.59
N PRO A 188 13.31 -3.51 -16.74
CA PRO A 188 13.01 -2.64 -17.89
C PRO A 188 13.31 -3.28 -19.26
N ASN A 189 14.07 -4.39 -19.27
CA ASN A 189 14.37 -5.16 -20.48
C ASN A 189 13.45 -6.37 -20.72
N ASP A 190 12.54 -6.66 -19.77
CA ASP A 190 11.52 -7.71 -19.93
C ASP A 190 10.28 -7.14 -20.65
N GLU A 191 10.48 -6.78 -21.91
CA GLU A 191 9.41 -6.39 -22.84
C GLU A 191 8.48 -7.57 -23.21
N LEU A 192 8.59 -8.72 -22.48
CA LEU A 192 8.00 -10.02 -22.87
C LEU A 192 7.31 -10.74 -21.71
N LEU A 193 6.50 -10.04 -20.92
CA LEU A 193 5.66 -10.74 -19.93
C LEU A 193 4.35 -11.29 -20.55
N GLU A 194 3.95 -10.87 -21.75
CA GLU A 194 2.82 -11.50 -22.47
C GLU A 194 3.11 -12.97 -22.79
N ASP A 195 4.34 -13.32 -23.19
CA ASP A 195 4.71 -14.70 -23.54
C ASP A 195 4.81 -15.63 -22.30
N VAL A 196 5.03 -15.11 -21.12
CA VAL A 196 5.12 -15.94 -19.89
C VAL A 196 3.73 -16.28 -19.37
N TYR A 197 2.75 -15.39 -19.52
CA TYR A 197 1.37 -15.67 -19.14
C TYR A 197 0.70 -16.70 -20.06
N GLU A 198 0.90 -16.63 -21.37
CA GLU A 198 0.35 -17.62 -22.30
C GLU A 198 0.92 -19.03 -22.04
N ASN A 199 2.22 -19.13 -21.73
CA ASN A 199 2.83 -20.44 -21.45
C ASN A 199 2.45 -21.06 -20.09
N PHE A 200 1.99 -20.28 -19.11
CA PHE A 200 1.61 -20.82 -17.80
C PHE A 200 0.19 -21.38 -17.79
N TYR A 201 -0.71 -20.82 -18.59
CA TYR A 201 -2.09 -21.32 -18.71
C TYR A 201 -2.23 -22.46 -19.74
N ASP A 202 -1.34 -22.56 -20.74
CA ASP A 202 -1.32 -23.66 -21.71
C ASP A 202 -0.86 -25.00 -21.10
N ILE A 203 -0.13 -25.00 -19.99
CA ILE A 203 0.34 -26.23 -19.33
C ILE A 203 -0.79 -26.96 -18.60
N ASP A 204 -1.79 -26.25 -18.10
CA ASP A 204 -2.92 -26.85 -17.36
C ASP A 204 -3.97 -27.49 -18.28
N ASP A 205 -4.02 -27.11 -19.56
CA ASP A 205 -4.97 -27.69 -20.53
C ASP A 205 -4.45 -29.00 -21.15
N GLU A 206 -3.14 -29.23 -21.25
CA GLU A 206 -2.59 -30.49 -21.79
C GLU A 206 -2.64 -31.68 -20.82
N VAL A 207 -2.80 -31.43 -19.51
CA VAL A 207 -2.84 -32.51 -18.48
C VAL A 207 -4.22 -33.14 -18.35
N ASN A 208 -5.27 -32.53 -18.89
CA ASN A 208 -6.65 -33.04 -18.75
C ASN A 208 -7.19 -33.84 -19.94
N GLU A 209 -6.46 -34.03 -21.01
CA GLU A 209 -6.91 -34.87 -22.18
C GLU A 209 -6.47 -36.33 -22.13
N ASP A 210 -5.64 -36.77 -21.16
CA ASP A 210 -5.14 -38.15 -21.04
C ASP A 210 -5.62 -38.92 -19.79
N LEU A 211 -6.81 -38.60 -19.25
CA LEU A 211 -7.45 -39.40 -18.15
C LEU A 211 -8.84 -39.88 -18.54
#